data_dab696fa7c0661f65b6ed4c08b56d65e
#
_entry.id   dab696fa7c0661f65b6ed4c08b56d65e
#
_cell.length_a   1.000
_cell.length_b   1.000
_cell.length_c   1.000
_cell.angle_alpha   90.00
_cell.angle_beta   90.00
_cell.angle_gamma   90.00
#
_symmetry.space_group_name_H-M   'P 1'
#
loop_
_entity.id
_entity.type
_entity.pdbx_description
1 polymer ?
#
loop_
_entity_poly.entity_id
_entity_poly.type
_entity_poly.pdbx_seq_one_letter_code
_entity_poly.pdbx_strand_id
1 'polypeptide(L)'
;PFPTELFDEIGQRLAERGHEFGATTGRPRRCGWFDAVALKAAVQINSISGICLTKLDVLDGLEEISICVGYTDADGSPMMGGAENYDDLHPVYETVPGWTESTVGAQRVEDLPTAALNYISKLEQLVGAPIDIISTGPDRAETIVLRNPYA
;
A
#
# COMPACT_ATOMS: atom_id res chain seq x y z
N PRO A 1 -1.89 -0.48 16.91
CA PRO A 1 -2.65 -1.35 16.01
C PRO A 1 -3.32 -0.52 14.91
N PHE A 2 -3.58 -1.15 13.77
CA PHE A 2 -4.39 -0.62 12.69
C PHE A 2 -5.15 -1.79 12.04
N PRO A 3 -6.34 -1.57 11.43
CA PRO A 3 -7.22 -2.67 11.03
C PRO A 3 -6.61 -3.70 10.10
N THR A 4 -5.70 -3.28 9.21
CA THR A 4 -5.07 -4.14 8.21
C THR A 4 -3.73 -4.74 8.65
N GLU A 5 -3.36 -4.63 9.94
CA GLU A 5 -2.10 -5.19 10.48
C GLU A 5 -2.08 -6.72 10.30
N LEU A 6 -0.94 -7.24 9.84
CA LEU A 6 -0.72 -8.66 9.61
C LEU A 6 0.21 -9.25 10.67
N PHE A 7 -0.18 -10.40 11.23
CA PHE A 7 0.56 -11.15 12.25
C PHE A 7 1.07 -12.50 11.72
N ASP A 8 0.96 -12.71 10.41
CA ASP A 8 1.30 -13.93 9.69
C ASP A 8 2.66 -13.83 8.97
N GLU A 9 2.99 -14.87 8.18
CA GLU A 9 4.20 -14.94 7.38
C GLU A 9 4.30 -13.81 6.33
N ILE A 10 3.16 -13.32 5.84
CA ILE A 10 3.13 -12.22 4.88
C ILE A 10 3.53 -10.92 5.57
N GLY A 11 2.99 -10.63 6.76
CA GLY A 11 3.37 -9.49 7.57
C GLY A 11 4.87 -9.48 7.91
N GLN A 12 5.41 -10.64 8.28
CA GLN A 12 6.84 -10.82 8.51
C GLN A 12 7.66 -10.55 7.24
N ARG A 13 7.26 -11.12 6.10
CA ARG A 13 7.92 -10.92 4.81
C ARG A 13 7.96 -9.44 4.40
N LEU A 14 6.83 -8.72 4.56
CA LEU A 14 6.77 -7.29 4.27
C LEU A 14 7.74 -6.49 5.16
N ALA A 15 7.82 -6.81 6.45
CA ALA A 15 8.73 -6.17 7.39
C ALA A 15 10.21 -6.42 7.04
N GLU A 16 10.56 -7.65 6.74
CA GLU A 16 11.95 -8.05 6.42
C GLU A 16 12.40 -7.44 5.07
N ARG A 17 11.62 -7.61 4.01
CA ARG A 17 11.96 -7.07 2.68
C ARG A 17 11.94 -5.56 2.64
N GLY A 18 11.00 -4.95 3.36
CA GLY A 18 10.87 -3.50 3.48
C GLY A 18 11.87 -2.87 4.45
N HIS A 19 12.69 -3.66 5.16
CA HIS A 19 13.57 -3.18 6.24
C HIS A 19 12.79 -2.30 7.23
N GLU A 20 11.59 -2.78 7.64
CA GLU A 20 10.68 -2.02 8.49
C GLU A 20 11.09 -2.08 9.95
N PHE A 21 12.19 -1.40 10.25
CA PHE A 21 12.76 -1.24 11.59
C PHE A 21 13.04 0.23 11.87
N GLY A 22 12.94 0.63 13.14
CA GLY A 22 13.31 1.97 13.56
C GLY A 22 14.80 2.21 13.39
N ALA A 23 15.18 3.26 12.66
CA ALA A 23 16.57 3.55 12.33
C ALA A 23 17.48 3.71 13.57
N THR A 24 16.93 4.24 14.67
CA THR A 24 17.69 4.49 15.91
C THR A 24 17.58 3.34 16.91
N THR A 25 16.41 2.74 17.05
CA THR A 25 16.12 1.77 18.11
C THR A 25 16.12 0.32 17.64
N GLY A 26 16.10 0.08 16.32
CA GLY A 26 15.93 -1.25 15.73
C GLY A 26 14.56 -1.88 16.02
N ARG A 27 13.60 -1.13 16.61
CA ARG A 27 12.29 -1.65 16.94
C ARG A 27 11.53 -2.02 15.66
N PRO A 28 10.93 -3.24 15.57
CA PRO A 28 10.11 -3.61 14.43
C PRO A 28 8.93 -2.65 14.25
N ARG A 29 8.65 -2.27 13.01
CA ARG A 29 7.44 -1.57 12.62
C ARG A 29 6.36 -2.58 12.30
N ARG A 30 5.11 -2.18 12.51
CA ARG A 30 3.95 -2.99 12.14
C ARG A 30 3.71 -2.88 10.64
N CYS A 31 3.44 -4.01 10.00
CA CYS A 31 3.15 -4.09 8.58
C CYS A 31 1.77 -4.68 8.35
N GLY A 32 1.16 -4.34 7.23
CA GLY A 32 -0.15 -4.84 6.85
C GLY A 32 -0.49 -4.52 5.40
N TRP A 33 -1.67 -4.97 4.97
CA TRP A 33 -2.16 -4.69 3.64
C TRP A 33 -2.52 -3.20 3.48
N PHE A 34 -2.48 -2.75 2.23
CA PHE A 34 -2.85 -1.38 1.87
C PHE A 34 -4.31 -1.10 2.25
N ASP A 35 -4.52 -0.01 2.98
CA ASP A 35 -5.82 0.42 3.46
C ASP A 35 -6.35 1.58 2.59
N ALA A 36 -7.16 1.22 1.59
CA ALA A 36 -7.74 2.21 0.69
C ALA A 36 -8.80 3.07 1.37
N VAL A 37 -9.47 2.57 2.40
CA VAL A 37 -10.50 3.32 3.15
C VAL A 37 -9.85 4.46 3.93
N ALA A 38 -8.81 4.14 4.71
CA ALA A 38 -8.08 5.13 5.50
C ALA A 38 -7.40 6.17 4.61
N LEU A 39 -6.75 5.72 3.50
CA LEU A 39 -6.09 6.65 2.59
C LEU A 39 -7.08 7.53 1.85
N LYS A 40 -8.23 7.00 1.41
CA LYS A 40 -9.29 7.82 0.78
C LYS A 40 -9.80 8.91 1.72
N ALA A 41 -10.01 8.59 2.98
CA ALA A 41 -10.37 9.59 4.00
C ALA A 41 -9.27 10.65 4.15
N ALA A 42 -8.00 10.24 4.21
CA ALA A 42 -6.86 11.16 4.27
C ALA A 42 -6.77 12.08 3.05
N VAL A 43 -6.99 11.54 1.84
CA VAL A 43 -7.04 12.31 0.59
C VAL A 43 -8.10 13.42 0.67
N GLN A 44 -9.31 13.09 1.13
CA GLN A 44 -10.41 14.05 1.23
C GLN A 44 -10.16 15.12 2.30
N ILE A 45 -9.72 14.71 3.50
CA ILE A 45 -9.52 15.63 4.63
C ILE A 45 -8.37 16.60 4.37
N ASN A 46 -7.31 16.14 3.72
CA ASN A 46 -6.09 16.93 3.50
C ASN A 46 -6.00 17.55 2.09
N SER A 47 -7.02 17.35 1.24
CA SER A 47 -7.02 17.83 -0.15
C SER A 47 -5.77 17.37 -0.91
N ILE A 48 -5.43 16.09 -0.78
CA ILE A 48 -4.24 15.50 -1.43
C ILE A 48 -4.48 15.44 -2.93
N SER A 49 -3.60 16.04 -3.72
CA SER A 49 -3.67 16.09 -5.18
C SER A 49 -2.83 15.02 -5.89
N GLY A 50 -1.95 14.33 -5.16
CA GLY A 50 -1.09 13.28 -5.70
C GLY A 50 -0.44 12.47 -4.59
N ILE A 51 -0.09 11.23 -4.91
CA ILE A 51 0.44 10.23 -3.96
C ILE A 51 1.85 9.82 -4.39
N CYS A 52 2.73 9.65 -3.42
CA CYS A 52 4.00 8.97 -3.59
C CYS A 52 3.88 7.54 -3.06
N LEU A 53 3.85 6.55 -3.96
CA LEU A 53 3.84 5.13 -3.61
C LEU A 53 5.28 4.66 -3.44
N THR A 54 5.65 4.31 -2.22
CA THR A 54 7.02 3.88 -1.91
C THR A 54 7.10 2.36 -1.74
N LYS A 55 8.29 1.81 -2.02
CA LYS A 55 8.62 0.39 -1.77
C LYS A 55 7.73 -0.59 -2.54
N LEU A 56 7.44 -0.32 -3.81
CA LEU A 56 6.68 -1.24 -4.66
C LEU A 56 7.35 -2.62 -4.75
N ASP A 57 8.68 -2.64 -4.79
CA ASP A 57 9.56 -3.81 -4.85
C ASP A 57 9.37 -4.80 -3.69
N VAL A 58 8.85 -4.34 -2.55
CA VAL A 58 8.58 -5.20 -1.39
C VAL A 58 7.50 -6.24 -1.68
N LEU A 59 6.61 -5.95 -2.63
CA LEU A 59 5.52 -6.83 -3.05
C LEU A 59 5.94 -7.88 -4.09
N ASP A 60 7.15 -7.78 -4.67
CA ASP A 60 7.67 -8.73 -5.66
C ASP A 60 7.61 -10.18 -5.17
N GLY A 61 7.16 -11.09 -6.01
CA GLY A 61 7.05 -12.51 -5.72
C GLY A 61 5.85 -12.89 -4.83
N LEU A 62 4.89 -11.98 -4.62
CA LEU A 62 3.56 -12.34 -4.12
C LEU A 62 2.68 -12.77 -5.29
N GLU A 63 1.99 -13.88 -5.14
CA GLU A 63 1.04 -14.37 -6.15
C GLU A 63 -0.25 -13.55 -6.14
N GLU A 64 -0.66 -13.11 -4.94
CA GLU A 64 -1.86 -12.32 -4.70
C GLU A 64 -1.56 -11.18 -3.72
N ILE A 65 -2.21 -10.06 -3.92
CA ILE A 65 -2.10 -8.86 -3.08
C ILE A 65 -3.50 -8.44 -2.66
N SER A 66 -3.70 -8.29 -1.34
CA SER A 66 -4.98 -7.84 -0.79
C SER A 66 -4.98 -6.33 -0.55
N ILE A 67 -6.12 -5.70 -0.84
CA ILE A 67 -6.36 -4.27 -0.62
C ILE A 67 -7.61 -4.15 0.24
N CYS A 68 -7.52 -3.46 1.37
CA CYS A 68 -8.71 -3.19 2.18
C CYS A 68 -9.59 -2.15 1.50
N VAL A 69 -10.83 -2.53 1.20
CA VAL A 69 -11.82 -1.70 0.49
C VAL A 69 -13.01 -1.31 1.36
N GLY A 70 -13.07 -1.82 2.59
CA GLY A 70 -14.16 -1.54 3.54
C GLY A 70 -13.86 -2.10 4.91
N TYR A 71 -14.74 -1.81 5.85
CA TYR A 71 -14.73 -2.43 7.17
C TYR A 71 -16.13 -2.94 7.53
N THR A 72 -16.16 -3.96 8.38
CA THR A 72 -17.37 -4.44 9.04
C THR A 72 -17.17 -4.46 10.56
N ASP A 73 -18.26 -4.50 11.31
CA ASP A 73 -18.26 -4.88 12.73
C ASP A 73 -18.19 -6.40 12.92
N ALA A 74 -18.24 -6.84 14.16
CA ALA A 74 -18.24 -8.25 14.52
C ALA A 74 -19.43 -9.05 13.98
N ASP A 75 -20.55 -8.39 13.69
CA ASP A 75 -21.76 -8.98 13.13
C ASP A 75 -21.75 -8.98 11.57
N GLY A 76 -20.70 -8.45 10.95
CA GLY A 76 -20.55 -8.34 9.52
C GLY A 76 -21.27 -7.14 8.89
N SER A 77 -21.79 -6.22 9.70
CA SER A 77 -22.46 -5.01 9.19
C SER A 77 -21.41 -3.99 8.71
N PRO A 78 -21.64 -3.32 7.57
CA PRO A 78 -20.72 -2.32 7.04
C PRO A 78 -20.46 -1.18 8.04
N MET A 79 -19.18 -0.86 8.25
CA MET A 79 -18.73 0.22 9.11
C MET A 79 -18.10 1.34 8.28
N MET A 80 -18.44 2.58 8.61
CA MET A 80 -17.72 3.75 8.08
C MET A 80 -16.38 3.89 8.81
N GLY A 81 -15.32 4.20 8.10
CA GLY A 81 -14.03 4.52 8.74
C GLY A 81 -14.19 5.70 9.71
N GLY A 82 -13.53 5.61 10.87
CA GLY A 82 -13.65 6.62 11.95
C GLY A 82 -14.35 6.10 13.20
N ALA A 83 -14.49 4.77 13.34
CA ALA A 83 -14.94 4.15 14.57
C ALA A 83 -14.06 4.58 15.75
N GLU A 84 -14.68 4.77 16.93
CA GLU A 84 -13.98 5.18 18.15
C GLU A 84 -12.97 4.12 18.64
N ASN A 85 -13.13 2.88 18.20
CA ASN A 85 -12.25 1.76 18.55
C ASN A 85 -11.85 0.96 17.31
N TYR A 86 -10.56 0.96 16.99
CA TYR A 86 -10.00 0.18 15.87
C TYR A 86 -10.12 -1.33 16.06
N ASP A 87 -10.22 -1.80 17.30
CA ASP A 87 -10.32 -3.24 17.62
C ASP A 87 -11.67 -3.83 17.16
N ASP A 88 -12.68 -2.98 16.93
CA ASP A 88 -14.00 -3.38 16.46
C ASP A 88 -14.11 -3.39 14.92
N LEU A 89 -13.06 -2.95 14.22
CA LEU A 89 -13.03 -2.90 12.75
C LEU A 89 -12.43 -4.18 12.14
N HIS A 90 -13.23 -4.88 11.36
CA HIS A 90 -12.79 -6.04 10.57
C HIS A 90 -12.61 -5.62 9.10
N PRO A 91 -11.38 -5.65 8.56
CA PRO A 91 -11.12 -5.23 7.19
C PRO A 91 -11.77 -6.18 6.16
N VAL A 92 -12.39 -5.59 5.15
CA VAL A 92 -12.89 -6.30 3.96
C VAL A 92 -11.88 -6.12 2.84
N TYR A 93 -11.39 -7.24 2.31
CA TYR A 93 -10.35 -7.22 1.30
C TYR A 93 -10.88 -7.53 -0.09
N GLU A 94 -10.34 -6.83 -1.08
CA GLU A 94 -10.34 -7.23 -2.48
C GLU A 94 -8.94 -7.72 -2.83
N THR A 95 -8.86 -8.90 -3.45
CA THR A 95 -7.58 -9.50 -3.85
C THR A 95 -7.35 -9.27 -5.34
N VAL A 96 -6.15 -8.86 -5.69
CA VAL A 96 -5.69 -8.67 -7.06
C VAL A 96 -4.49 -9.58 -7.35
N PRO A 97 -4.25 -9.96 -8.62
CA PRO A 97 -3.05 -10.70 -8.98
C PRO A 97 -1.78 -9.93 -8.60
N GLY A 98 -0.84 -10.62 -7.99
CA GLY A 98 0.51 -10.12 -7.77
C GLY A 98 1.42 -10.37 -8.98
N TRP A 99 2.72 -10.29 -8.78
CA TRP A 99 3.72 -10.51 -9.82
C TRP A 99 4.96 -11.22 -9.26
N THR A 100 5.61 -12.00 -10.10
CA THR A 100 6.81 -12.77 -9.74
C THR A 100 8.10 -12.11 -10.22
N GLU A 101 7.98 -11.21 -11.21
CA GLU A 101 9.09 -10.45 -11.75
C GLU A 101 9.62 -9.44 -10.73
N SER A 102 10.91 -9.13 -10.79
CA SER A 102 11.47 -8.11 -9.92
C SER A 102 11.18 -6.70 -10.46
N THR A 103 10.69 -5.84 -9.57
CA THR A 103 10.54 -4.41 -9.83
C THR A 103 11.70 -3.59 -9.23
N VAL A 104 12.64 -4.25 -8.53
CA VAL A 104 13.79 -3.59 -7.89
C VAL A 104 14.59 -2.79 -8.91
N GLY A 105 14.78 -1.51 -8.62
CA GLY A 105 15.59 -0.62 -9.47
C GLY A 105 14.93 -0.19 -10.78
N ALA A 106 13.65 -0.49 -11.00
CA ALA A 106 12.92 0.03 -12.15
C ALA A 106 12.88 1.57 -12.12
N GLN A 107 13.21 2.20 -13.25
CA GLN A 107 13.30 3.66 -13.39
C GLN A 107 12.25 4.23 -14.34
N ARG A 108 11.53 3.36 -15.05
CA ARG A 108 10.49 3.75 -16.00
C ARG A 108 9.26 2.87 -15.81
N VAL A 109 8.10 3.41 -16.14
CA VAL A 109 6.82 2.71 -16.02
C VAL A 109 6.77 1.45 -16.90
N GLU A 110 7.43 1.48 -18.04
CA GLU A 110 7.51 0.37 -19.00
C GLU A 110 8.33 -0.83 -18.45
N ASP A 111 9.14 -0.59 -17.43
CA ASP A 111 9.94 -1.64 -16.79
C ASP A 111 9.11 -2.43 -15.75
N LEU A 112 7.88 -1.96 -15.41
CA LEU A 112 7.01 -2.62 -14.45
C LEU A 112 6.17 -3.73 -15.09
N PRO A 113 5.96 -4.87 -14.38
CA PRO A 113 5.02 -5.90 -14.81
C PRO A 113 3.60 -5.37 -14.98
N THR A 114 2.85 -5.94 -15.91
CA THR A 114 1.44 -5.55 -16.14
C THR A 114 0.59 -5.67 -14.85
N ALA A 115 0.82 -6.70 -14.03
CA ALA A 115 0.11 -6.86 -12.77
C ALA A 115 0.42 -5.72 -11.78
N ALA A 116 1.67 -5.24 -11.72
CA ALA A 116 2.04 -4.09 -10.91
C ALA A 116 1.35 -2.80 -11.40
N LEU A 117 1.27 -2.59 -12.71
CA LEU A 117 0.54 -1.45 -13.29
C LEU A 117 -0.96 -1.51 -12.98
N ASN A 118 -1.55 -2.70 -13.05
CA ASN A 118 -2.96 -2.91 -12.68
C ASN A 118 -3.20 -2.64 -11.19
N TYR A 119 -2.29 -3.08 -10.33
CA TYR A 119 -2.34 -2.78 -8.89
C TYR A 119 -2.30 -1.27 -8.64
N ILE A 120 -1.36 -0.54 -9.24
CA ILE A 120 -1.23 0.92 -9.13
C ILE A 120 -2.54 1.61 -9.58
N SER A 121 -3.05 1.24 -10.76
CA SER A 121 -4.31 1.80 -11.28
C SER A 121 -5.50 1.50 -10.37
N LYS A 122 -5.54 0.30 -9.77
CA LYS A 122 -6.57 -0.05 -8.79
C LYS A 122 -6.51 0.83 -7.54
N LEU A 123 -5.30 1.10 -7.02
CA LEU A 123 -5.13 2.01 -5.89
C LEU A 123 -5.66 3.40 -6.20
N GLU A 124 -5.30 3.98 -7.35
CA GLU A 124 -5.78 5.30 -7.79
C GLU A 124 -7.31 5.37 -7.85
N GLN A 125 -7.94 4.33 -8.41
CA GLN A 125 -9.42 4.25 -8.49
C GLN A 125 -10.07 4.21 -7.10
N LEU A 126 -9.51 3.45 -6.17
CA LEU A 126 -10.06 3.29 -4.82
C LEU A 126 -9.91 4.54 -3.98
N VAL A 127 -8.75 5.19 -4.03
CA VAL A 127 -8.45 6.35 -3.18
C VAL A 127 -8.91 7.69 -3.78
N GLY A 128 -9.08 7.75 -5.10
CA GLY A 128 -9.56 8.95 -5.81
C GLY A 128 -8.49 10.04 -5.98
N ALA A 129 -7.20 9.67 -5.93
CA ALA A 129 -6.08 10.55 -6.21
C ALA A 129 -5.03 9.81 -7.05
N PRO A 130 -4.33 10.49 -7.98
CA PRO A 130 -3.32 9.84 -8.81
C PRO A 130 -2.04 9.52 -8.03
N ILE A 131 -1.34 8.49 -8.46
CA ILE A 131 0.02 8.19 -8.01
C ILE A 131 0.99 8.91 -8.93
N ASP A 132 1.70 9.89 -8.40
CA ASP A 132 2.62 10.75 -9.15
C ASP A 132 4.03 10.19 -9.18
N ILE A 133 4.43 9.51 -8.10
CA ILE A 133 5.79 9.01 -7.91
C ILE A 133 5.73 7.59 -7.35
N ILE A 134 6.60 6.72 -7.86
CA ILE A 134 6.74 5.35 -7.36
C ILE A 134 8.21 5.11 -7.03
N SER A 135 8.54 4.60 -5.84
CA SER A 135 9.87 4.09 -5.56
C SER A 135 9.93 2.57 -5.62
N THR A 136 11.00 2.05 -6.20
CA THR A 136 11.26 0.63 -6.46
C THR A 136 12.54 0.14 -5.78
N GLY A 137 13.04 0.93 -4.84
CA GLY A 137 14.22 0.64 -4.05
C GLY A 137 14.62 1.82 -3.17
N PRO A 138 15.69 1.68 -2.37
CA PRO A 138 16.12 2.69 -1.41
C PRO A 138 16.92 3.86 -2.02
N ASP A 139 17.47 3.68 -3.24
CA ASP A 139 18.27 4.72 -3.88
C ASP A 139 17.36 5.76 -4.56
N ARG A 140 17.83 7.01 -4.57
CA ARG A 140 17.12 8.10 -5.23
C ARG A 140 16.89 7.84 -6.73
N ALA A 141 17.81 7.13 -7.37
CA ALA A 141 17.70 6.76 -8.78
C ALA A 141 16.62 5.69 -9.04
N GLU A 142 16.21 4.94 -8.00
CA GLU A 142 15.20 3.90 -8.07
C GLU A 142 13.79 4.48 -7.87
N THR A 143 13.49 5.55 -8.65
CA THR A 143 12.26 6.30 -8.55
C THR A 143 11.71 6.59 -9.93
N ILE A 144 10.43 6.26 -10.14
CA ILE A 144 9.66 6.54 -11.34
C ILE A 144 8.81 7.78 -11.08
N VAL A 145 8.97 8.84 -11.87
CA VAL A 145 8.15 10.04 -11.82
C VAL A 145 7.13 9.96 -12.95
N LEU A 146 5.85 9.69 -12.62
CA LEU A 146 4.75 9.64 -13.58
C LEU A 146 4.24 11.03 -13.89
N ARG A 147 4.15 11.88 -12.86
CA ARG A 147 3.74 13.27 -12.97
C ARG A 147 4.58 14.11 -12.01
N ASN A 148 5.10 15.23 -12.48
CA ASN A 148 5.81 16.16 -11.61
C ASN A 148 4.80 16.94 -10.76
N PRO A 149 4.74 16.78 -9.44
CA PRO A 149 3.78 17.47 -8.59
C PRO A 149 4.05 18.98 -8.46
N TYR A 150 5.17 19.46 -9.02
CA TYR A 150 5.57 20.86 -8.98
C TYR A 150 5.52 21.54 -10.37
N ALA A 151 4.97 20.87 -11.38
CA ALA A 151 4.87 21.42 -12.74
C ALA A 151 3.51 22.07 -13.00
#